data_e67ae67d4d3ed7208ebfef0db36f58c3
#
_entry.id   e67ae67d4d3ed7208ebfef0db36f58c3
#
_cell.length_a   1.000
_cell.length_b   1.000
_cell.length_c   1.000
_cell.angle_alpha   90.00
_cell.angle_beta   90.00
_cell.angle_gamma   90.00
#
_symmetry.space_group_name_H-M   'P 1'
#
loop_
_entity.id
_entity.type
_entity.pdbx_description
1 polymer ?
#
loop_
_entity_poly.entity_id
_entity_poly.type
_entity_poly.pdbx_seq_one_letter_code
_entity_poly.pdbx_strand_id
1 'polypeptide(L)' 'MNKKQELVNAVGAVAEMAWIFYKATRDAGADITEAAILTRQYLIATMHGKDLDTTEDDDG' A
#
# COMPACT_ATOMS: atom_id res chain seq x y z
N MET A 1 -18.85 16.59 1.56
CA MET A 1 -17.64 15.77 1.45
C MET A 1 -16.99 15.96 0.11
N ASN A 2 -15.74 16.25 0.06
CA ASN A 2 -15.10 16.47 -1.23
C ASN A 2 -14.08 15.39 -1.51
N LYS A 3 -13.66 15.34 -2.78
CA LYS A 3 -12.75 14.30 -3.21
C LYS A 3 -11.39 14.41 -2.54
N LYS A 4 -11.00 15.64 -2.22
CA LYS A 4 -9.72 15.84 -1.57
C LYS A 4 -9.69 15.15 -0.22
N GLN A 5 -10.76 15.26 0.54
CA GLN A 5 -10.84 14.63 1.85
C GLN A 5 -10.82 13.12 1.72
N GLU A 6 -11.53 12.60 0.74
CA GLU A 6 -11.51 11.16 0.51
C GLU A 6 -10.13 10.67 0.14
N LEU A 7 -9.43 11.44 -0.68
CA LEU A 7 -8.08 11.07 -1.07
C LEU A 7 -7.14 11.07 0.13
N VAL A 8 -7.25 12.07 0.97
CA VAL A 8 -6.42 12.15 2.17
C VAL A 8 -6.67 10.95 3.06
N ASN A 9 -7.93 10.57 3.23
CA ASN A 9 -8.27 9.42 4.04
C ASN A 9 -7.70 8.14 3.46
N ALA A 10 -7.80 7.98 2.15
CA ALA A 10 -7.29 6.79 1.50
C ALA A 10 -5.78 6.67 1.63
N VAL A 11 -5.08 7.80 1.44
CA VAL A 11 -3.63 7.80 1.57
C VAL A 11 -3.23 7.49 3.00
N GLY A 12 -3.97 8.04 3.96
CA GLY A 12 -3.68 7.76 5.37
C GLY A 12 -3.83 6.29 5.70
N ALA A 13 -4.87 5.67 5.17
CA ALA A 13 -5.09 4.25 5.41
C ALA A 13 -3.96 3.41 4.84
N VAL A 14 -3.53 3.75 3.62
CA VAL A 14 -2.43 3.03 2.98
C VAL A 14 -1.15 3.20 3.79
N ALA A 15 -0.90 4.41 4.27
CA ALA A 15 0.31 4.68 5.05
C ALA A 15 0.31 3.87 6.34
N GLU A 16 -0.85 3.75 6.99
CA GLU A 16 -0.95 2.95 8.20
C GLU A 16 -0.67 1.49 7.92
N MET A 17 -1.22 0.98 6.85
CA MET A 17 -1.00 -0.41 6.49
C MET A 17 0.48 -0.66 6.20
N ALA A 18 1.11 0.27 5.49
CA ALA A 18 2.53 0.15 5.18
C ALA A 18 3.35 0.13 6.46
N TRP A 19 3.02 0.98 7.41
CA TRP A 19 3.74 1.05 8.67
C TRP A 19 3.59 -0.25 9.46
N ILE A 20 2.37 -0.77 9.51
CA ILE A 20 2.12 -2.03 10.20
C ILE A 20 2.91 -3.15 9.55
N PHE A 21 2.89 -3.20 8.22
CA PHE A 21 3.63 -4.21 7.49
C PHE A 21 5.12 -4.11 7.76
N TYR A 22 5.64 -2.89 7.74
CA TYR A 22 7.06 -2.66 8.00
C TYR A 22 7.44 -3.15 9.40
N LYS A 23 6.65 -2.78 10.39
CA LYS A 23 6.94 -3.22 11.75
C LYS A 23 6.87 -4.72 11.88
N ALA A 24 5.90 -5.33 11.24
CA ALA A 24 5.76 -6.78 11.29
C ALA A 24 6.97 -7.48 10.69
N THR A 25 7.48 -6.96 9.57
CA THR A 25 8.66 -7.57 8.96
C THR A 25 9.89 -7.38 9.84
N ARG A 26 10.01 -6.22 10.48
CA ARG A 26 11.11 -6.00 11.41
C ARG A 26 11.03 -6.98 12.59
N ASP A 27 9.84 -7.15 13.12
CA ASP A 27 9.64 -8.06 14.24
C ASP A 27 9.96 -9.50 13.85
N ALA A 28 9.73 -9.84 12.59
CA ALA A 28 10.02 -11.18 12.10
C ALA A 28 11.51 -11.39 11.84
N GLY A 29 12.33 -10.36 11.97
CA GLY A 29 13.77 -10.52 11.84
C GLY A 29 14.40 -9.81 10.66
N ALA A 30 13.62 -9.16 9.82
CA ALA A 30 14.18 -8.44 8.68
C ALA A 30 14.93 -7.19 9.17
N ASP A 31 16.04 -6.88 8.52
CA ASP A 31 16.72 -5.66 8.86
C ASP A 31 16.02 -4.48 8.19
N ILE A 32 16.51 -3.27 8.45
CA ILE A 32 15.85 -2.07 7.96
C ILE A 32 15.72 -2.08 6.44
N THR A 33 16.79 -2.44 5.75
CA THR A 33 16.78 -2.45 4.30
C THR A 33 15.79 -3.49 3.77
N GLU A 34 15.83 -4.68 4.33
CA GLU A 34 14.92 -5.74 3.90
C GLU A 34 13.47 -5.37 4.17
N ALA A 35 13.21 -4.81 5.34
CA ALA A 35 11.84 -4.41 5.68
C ALA A 35 11.34 -3.33 4.75
N ALA A 36 12.22 -2.38 4.40
CA ALA A 36 11.82 -1.31 3.50
C ALA A 36 11.50 -1.85 2.11
N ILE A 37 12.32 -2.78 1.62
CA ILE A 37 12.09 -3.37 0.31
C ILE A 37 10.79 -4.16 0.30
N LEU A 38 10.56 -4.96 1.32
CA LEU A 38 9.34 -5.75 1.40
C LEU A 38 8.10 -4.86 1.50
N THR A 39 8.19 -3.79 2.28
CA THR A 39 7.08 -2.87 2.42
C THR A 39 6.78 -2.20 1.08
N ARG A 40 7.82 -1.80 0.36
CA ARG A 40 7.63 -1.20 -0.94
C ARG A 40 6.94 -2.17 -1.90
N GLN A 41 7.38 -3.41 -1.91
CA GLN A 41 6.76 -4.41 -2.77
C GLN A 41 5.32 -4.67 -2.39
N TYR A 42 5.03 -4.65 -1.10
CA TYR A 42 3.67 -4.82 -0.64
C TYR A 42 2.78 -3.69 -1.16
N LEU A 43 3.27 -2.46 -1.07
CA LEU A 43 2.50 -1.32 -1.55
C LEU A 43 2.29 -1.39 -3.05
N ILE A 44 3.33 -1.73 -3.79
CA ILE A 44 3.21 -1.82 -5.24
C ILE A 44 2.21 -2.90 -5.63
N ALA A 45 2.28 -4.04 -4.98
CA ALA A 45 1.37 -5.13 -5.29
C ALA A 45 -0.08 -4.74 -5.00
N THR A 46 -0.28 -4.05 -3.89
CA THR A 46 -1.63 -3.62 -3.52
C THR A 46 -2.19 -2.64 -4.53
N MET A 47 -1.38 -1.65 -4.89
CA MET A 47 -1.81 -0.63 -5.83
C MET A 47 -1.96 -1.20 -7.24
N HIS A 48 -1.06 -2.09 -7.60
CA HIS A 48 -1.10 -2.70 -8.92
C HIS A 48 -2.36 -3.54 -9.09
N GLY A 49 -2.74 -4.25 -8.04
CA GLY A 49 -3.97 -5.02 -8.09
C GLY A 49 -5.17 -4.15 -8.33
N LYS A 50 -5.22 -3.00 -7.67
CA LYS A 50 -6.31 -2.07 -7.88
C LYS A 50 -6.32 -1.50 -9.27
N ASP A 51 -5.14 -1.20 -9.78
CA ASP A 51 -5.02 -0.66 -11.14
C ASP A 51 -5.53 -1.67 -12.15
N LEU A 52 -5.21 -2.94 -11.94
CA LEU A 52 -5.68 -3.97 -12.85
C LEU A 52 -7.19 -4.07 -12.85
N ASP A 53 -7.79 -3.98 -11.67
CA ASP A 53 -9.24 -4.01 -11.58
C ASP A 53 -9.85 -2.84 -12.33
N THR A 54 -9.28 -1.66 -12.14
CA THR A 54 -9.78 -0.46 -12.79
C THR A 54 -9.65 -0.58 -14.30
N THR A 55 -8.51 -1.10 -14.74
CA THR A 55 -8.27 -1.24 -16.17
C THR A 55 -9.27 -2.17 -16.81
N GLU A 56 -9.58 -3.26 -16.13
CA GLU A 56 -10.55 -4.20 -16.66
C GLU A 56 -11.91 -3.54 -16.81
N ASP A 57 -12.28 -2.74 -15.84
CA ASP A 57 -13.56 -2.04 -15.90
C ASP A 57 -13.59 -1.11 -17.10
N ASP A 58 -12.51 -0.40 -17.33
CA ASP A 58 -12.44 0.51 -18.46
C ASP A 58 -12.60 -0.21 -19.78
N ASP A 59 -11.94 -1.33 -19.90
CA ASP A 59 -12.00 -2.10 -21.14
C ASP A 59 -13.37 -2.71 -21.34
N GLY A 60 -14.00 -3.07 -20.24
CA GLY A 60 -15.30 -3.67 -20.31
C GLY A 60 -16.32 -2.71 -20.85
#